data_f24d132f44041bd3ddf91b9f73a5279a
#
_entry.id   f24d132f44041bd3ddf91b9f73a5279a
#
_cell.length_a   1.000
_cell.length_b   1.000
_cell.length_c   1.000
_cell.angle_alpha   90.00
_cell.angle_beta   90.00
_cell.angle_gamma   90.00
#
_symmetry.space_group_name_H-M   'P 1'
#
loop_
_entity.id
_entity.type
_entity.pdbx_description
1 polymer ?
#
loop_
_entity_poly.entity_id
_entity_poly.type
_entity_poly.pdbx_seq_one_letter_code
_entity_poly.pdbx_strand_id
1 'polypeptide(L)'
;MGIKKYKPTSPARRFMTVLTYDEITTSTPHKPLVETLHSSGGRNNHGELTSWWRGGGHKRQYRIIDFKRDKKDIPGRVETIEYDPNRSARIALITYADGEKRYILQPNGLKVGDAIISGDNVDILPGNALPLKNIPLGTLLHNVELKPGKGGQIARSAGSGVQLVAKEGDYASVKMPSSEIRKIFSECYATIGQVGNLDHENVSIGKAGRSRWLGKRPHVRGVAMNPVDHPLGGGEGKTSGGRHPVSPWGQPAKGYKTRNRKSTDRFIVQRRPK
;
A
#
# COMPACT_ATOMS: atom_id res chain seq x y z
N MET A 1 18.04 -1.41 6.54
CA MET A 1 17.09 -2.51 6.83
C MET A 1 17.74 -3.82 6.46
N GLY A 2 17.41 -4.89 7.14
CA GLY A 2 18.00 -6.19 6.88
C GLY A 2 16.95 -7.28 6.72
N ILE A 3 17.27 -8.28 5.90
CA ILE A 3 16.47 -9.50 5.76
C ILE A 3 17.20 -10.63 6.47
N LYS A 4 16.56 -11.20 7.48
CA LYS A 4 17.05 -12.39 8.16
C LYS A 4 16.63 -13.64 7.38
N LYS A 5 17.62 -14.44 6.99
CA LYS A 5 17.45 -15.79 6.44
C LYS A 5 17.57 -16.82 7.55
N TYR A 6 16.94 -17.97 7.38
CA TYR A 6 17.03 -19.09 8.33
C TYR A 6 17.89 -20.22 7.78
N LYS A 7 18.50 -21.02 8.66
CA LYS A 7 19.15 -22.28 8.28
C LYS A 7 18.10 -23.24 7.72
N PRO A 8 18.40 -24.03 6.68
CA PRO A 8 17.45 -24.93 6.01
C PRO A 8 17.16 -26.21 6.82
N THR A 9 16.69 -26.05 8.05
CA THR A 9 16.40 -27.16 8.97
C THR A 9 15.06 -27.86 8.71
N SER A 10 14.18 -27.25 7.91
CA SER A 10 12.90 -27.83 7.50
C SER A 10 12.48 -27.26 6.15
N PRO A 11 11.53 -27.91 5.42
CA PRO A 11 11.03 -27.41 4.12
C PRO A 11 10.55 -25.95 4.20
N ALA A 12 9.86 -25.57 5.28
CA ALA A 12 9.37 -24.22 5.48
C ALA A 12 10.50 -23.21 5.69
N ARG A 13 11.50 -23.55 6.51
CA ARG A 13 12.62 -22.65 6.83
C ARG A 13 13.60 -22.46 5.70
N ARG A 14 13.70 -23.42 4.77
CA ARG A 14 14.59 -23.34 3.61
C ARG A 14 14.47 -22.04 2.82
N PHE A 15 13.24 -21.58 2.62
CA PHE A 15 12.94 -20.40 1.79
C PHE A 15 12.37 -19.24 2.59
N MET A 16 12.12 -19.41 3.89
CA MET A 16 11.51 -18.36 4.71
C MET A 16 12.50 -17.26 5.04
N THR A 17 12.06 -16.02 4.84
CA THR A 17 12.77 -14.83 5.30
C THR A 17 11.86 -13.94 6.14
N VAL A 18 12.46 -13.10 6.98
CA VAL A 18 11.76 -12.08 7.77
C VAL A 18 12.57 -10.80 7.80
N LEU A 19 11.91 -9.69 8.03
CA LEU A 19 12.57 -8.41 8.26
C LEU A 19 13.22 -8.39 9.66
N THR A 20 14.31 -7.66 9.83
CA THR A 20 15.02 -7.53 11.12
C THR A 20 14.34 -6.54 12.07
N TYR A 21 13.51 -5.65 11.56
CA TYR A 21 12.80 -4.63 12.35
C TYR A 21 13.68 -3.62 13.11
N ASP A 22 14.91 -3.42 12.67
CA ASP A 22 15.91 -2.57 13.34
C ASP A 22 15.46 -1.11 13.49
N GLU A 23 14.56 -0.64 12.65
CA GLU A 23 14.04 0.74 12.67
C GLU A 23 12.94 0.97 13.70
N ILE A 24 12.35 -0.10 14.22
CA ILE A 24 11.22 0.01 15.14
C ILE A 24 11.71 0.34 16.53
N THR A 25 11.19 1.44 17.07
CA THR A 25 11.59 1.95 18.39
C THR A 25 10.67 1.50 19.52
N THR A 26 9.39 1.19 19.20
CA THR A 26 8.42 0.68 20.19
C THR A 26 7.49 -0.35 19.58
N SER A 27 7.06 -1.31 20.40
CA SER A 27 6.09 -2.34 20.03
C SER A 27 4.66 -2.00 20.44
N THR A 28 4.48 -1.03 21.32
CA THR A 28 3.17 -0.62 21.87
C THR A 28 2.64 0.60 21.11
N PRO A 29 1.45 0.50 20.48
CA PRO A 29 0.87 1.64 19.79
C PRO A 29 0.31 2.68 20.78
N HIS A 30 0.21 3.93 20.33
CA HIS A 30 -0.42 5.01 21.09
C HIS A 30 -1.94 4.77 21.17
N LYS A 31 -2.43 4.41 22.36
CA LYS A 31 -3.82 3.95 22.59
C LYS A 31 -4.92 4.87 22.02
N PRO A 32 -4.85 6.21 22.18
CA PRO A 32 -5.88 7.11 21.65
C PRO A 32 -6.04 7.08 20.13
N LEU A 33 -5.01 6.63 19.40
CA LEU A 33 -5.02 6.52 17.94
C LEU A 33 -5.25 5.10 17.44
N VAL A 34 -5.83 4.23 18.27
CA VAL A 34 -6.09 2.82 17.93
C VAL A 34 -7.57 2.51 18.02
N GLU A 35 -8.09 1.88 16.98
CA GLU A 35 -9.48 1.43 16.89
C GLU A 35 -9.56 -0.09 16.68
N THR A 36 -10.69 -0.66 17.07
CA THR A 36 -10.98 -2.08 16.82
C THR A 36 -11.26 -2.30 15.33
N LEU A 37 -10.55 -3.25 14.72
CA LEU A 37 -10.76 -3.64 13.34
C LEU A 37 -11.57 -4.95 13.28
N HIS A 38 -12.83 -4.88 12.86
CA HIS A 38 -13.65 -6.05 12.59
C HIS A 38 -13.31 -6.66 11.22
N SER A 39 -13.20 -8.00 11.19
CA SER A 39 -12.94 -8.72 9.93
C SER A 39 -14.26 -9.03 9.22
N SER A 40 -14.41 -8.53 7.99
CA SER A 40 -15.60 -8.82 7.17
C SER A 40 -15.56 -10.21 6.51
N GLY A 41 -14.41 -10.90 6.54
CA GLY A 41 -14.25 -12.19 5.87
C GLY A 41 -14.47 -12.14 4.34
N GLY A 42 -14.29 -10.97 3.73
CA GLY A 42 -14.49 -10.75 2.29
C GLY A 42 -15.94 -10.47 1.90
N ARG A 43 -16.82 -10.17 2.88
CA ARG A 43 -18.23 -9.77 2.63
C ARG A 43 -18.33 -8.26 2.48
N ASN A 44 -19.30 -7.83 1.66
CA ASN A 44 -19.72 -6.44 1.53
C ASN A 44 -20.71 -6.06 2.63
N ASN A 45 -21.29 -4.84 2.56
CA ASN A 45 -22.32 -4.34 3.49
C ASN A 45 -23.66 -5.08 3.39
N HIS A 46 -23.92 -5.80 2.28
CA HIS A 46 -25.08 -6.66 2.09
C HIS A 46 -24.86 -8.11 2.54
N GLY A 47 -23.67 -8.44 3.05
CA GLY A 47 -23.32 -9.80 3.47
C GLY A 47 -22.85 -10.72 2.33
N GLU A 48 -22.82 -10.25 1.09
CA GLU A 48 -22.40 -11.03 -0.08
C GLU A 48 -20.90 -11.20 -0.14
N LEU A 49 -20.44 -12.37 -0.59
CA LEU A 49 -19.04 -12.67 -0.73
C LEU A 49 -18.45 -12.01 -1.99
N THR A 50 -17.83 -10.83 -1.84
CA THR A 50 -17.21 -10.07 -2.94
C THR A 50 -15.74 -10.32 -3.12
N SER A 51 -15.05 -10.79 -2.07
CA SER A 51 -13.63 -11.14 -2.12
C SER A 51 -13.41 -12.53 -1.53
N TRP A 52 -13.14 -13.48 -2.41
CA TRP A 52 -12.98 -14.88 -2.02
C TRP A 52 -11.66 -15.13 -1.28
N TRP A 53 -11.60 -16.24 -0.56
CA TRP A 53 -10.42 -16.72 0.17
C TRP A 53 -9.84 -15.70 1.16
N ARG A 54 -10.70 -14.94 1.83
CA ARG A 54 -10.35 -14.02 2.93
C ARG A 54 -10.92 -14.51 4.25
N GLY A 55 -10.18 -14.26 5.33
CA GLY A 55 -10.62 -14.55 6.70
C GLY A 55 -9.69 -15.46 7.48
N GLY A 56 -9.98 -15.64 8.77
CA GLY A 56 -9.21 -16.49 9.68
C GLY A 56 -7.80 -16.03 9.96
N GLY A 57 -7.50 -14.75 9.76
CA GLY A 57 -6.21 -14.16 10.09
C GLY A 57 -6.09 -13.77 11.57
N HIS A 58 -4.88 -13.35 11.96
CA HIS A 58 -4.62 -12.82 13.30
C HIS A 58 -5.48 -11.58 13.56
N LYS A 59 -6.03 -11.43 14.79
CA LYS A 59 -6.78 -10.23 15.22
C LYS A 59 -5.89 -9.00 15.14
N ARG A 60 -6.39 -7.91 14.58
CA ARG A 60 -5.65 -6.68 14.35
C ARG A 60 -6.38 -5.50 14.95
N GLN A 61 -5.62 -4.50 15.34
CA GLN A 61 -6.11 -3.17 15.69
C GLN A 61 -5.74 -2.21 14.55
N TYR A 62 -6.64 -1.30 14.23
CA TYR A 62 -6.39 -0.26 13.22
C TYR A 62 -5.69 0.93 13.88
N ARG A 63 -4.66 1.50 13.23
CA ARG A 63 -4.03 2.75 13.61
C ARG A 63 -4.60 3.84 12.72
N ILE A 64 -5.10 4.90 13.35
CA ILE A 64 -5.61 6.07 12.65
C ILE A 64 -4.42 6.83 12.07
N ILE A 65 -4.32 6.86 10.74
CA ILE A 65 -3.21 7.51 10.03
C ILE A 65 -3.71 8.82 9.44
N ASP A 66 -2.94 9.87 9.66
CA ASP A 66 -3.16 11.17 9.02
C ASP A 66 -2.71 11.11 7.55
N PHE A 67 -3.65 10.80 6.67
CA PHE A 67 -3.44 10.85 5.22
C PHE A 67 -3.68 12.24 4.64
N LYS A 68 -4.33 13.14 5.38
CA LYS A 68 -4.69 14.48 4.90
C LYS A 68 -3.56 15.47 5.09
N ARG A 69 -2.82 15.34 6.18
CA ARG A 69 -1.76 16.30 6.56
C ARG A 69 -2.30 17.74 6.65
N ASP A 70 -3.50 17.86 7.20
CA ASP A 70 -4.27 19.12 7.27
C ASP A 70 -3.77 20.09 8.33
N LYS A 71 -2.87 19.67 9.22
CA LYS A 71 -2.26 20.50 10.25
C LYS A 71 -1.12 21.31 9.64
N LYS A 72 -1.47 22.51 9.14
CA LYS A 72 -0.54 23.37 8.40
C LYS A 72 0.29 24.24 9.33
N ASP A 73 1.55 24.48 8.92
CA ASP A 73 2.51 25.42 9.50
C ASP A 73 2.83 25.19 11.00
N ILE A 74 2.45 24.02 11.53
CA ILE A 74 2.77 23.62 12.90
C ILE A 74 3.85 22.54 12.84
N PRO A 75 5.04 22.80 13.42
CA PRO A 75 6.11 21.80 13.44
C PRO A 75 5.75 20.63 14.34
N GLY A 76 6.02 19.41 13.84
CA GLY A 76 5.92 18.19 14.61
C GLY A 76 7.26 17.47 14.67
N ARG A 77 7.51 16.76 15.76
CA ARG A 77 8.72 15.95 15.95
C ARG A 77 8.37 14.48 15.91
N VAL A 78 9.19 13.70 15.23
CA VAL A 78 9.08 12.23 15.23
C VAL A 78 9.42 11.70 16.61
N GLU A 79 8.44 11.10 17.29
CA GLU A 79 8.57 10.52 18.61
C GLU A 79 8.99 9.03 18.54
N THR A 80 8.25 8.24 17.72
CA THR A 80 8.54 6.81 17.57
C THR A 80 8.32 6.36 16.12
N ILE A 81 8.96 5.24 15.77
CA ILE A 81 8.71 4.50 14.53
C ILE A 81 8.13 3.14 14.93
N GLU A 82 7.00 2.76 14.33
CA GLU A 82 6.21 1.61 14.75
C GLU A 82 5.85 0.67 13.60
N TYR A 83 5.58 -0.57 13.99
CA TYR A 83 5.00 -1.59 13.10
C TYR A 83 3.47 -1.46 13.05
N ASP A 84 2.90 -1.44 11.83
CA ASP A 84 1.45 -1.56 11.64
C ASP A 84 1.12 -2.87 10.93
N PRO A 85 0.30 -3.78 11.54
CA PRO A 85 -0.08 -5.05 10.91
C PRO A 85 -1.05 -4.88 9.72
N ASN A 86 -1.62 -3.68 9.52
CA ASN A 86 -2.62 -3.43 8.49
C ASN A 86 -2.02 -2.94 7.17
N ARG A 87 -0.73 -2.60 7.16
CA ARG A 87 -0.02 -2.10 5.99
C ARG A 87 1.40 -2.63 5.92
N SER A 88 1.98 -2.59 4.73
CA SER A 88 3.38 -2.97 4.52
C SER A 88 4.35 -1.88 4.97
N ALA A 89 3.96 -0.60 4.92
CA ALA A 89 4.74 0.53 5.38
C ALA A 89 4.86 0.57 6.90
N ARG A 90 5.98 1.12 7.41
CA ARG A 90 6.10 1.56 8.80
C ARG A 90 5.31 2.84 9.00
N ILE A 91 4.97 3.13 10.24
CA ILE A 91 4.32 4.37 10.65
C ILE A 91 5.21 5.10 11.65
N ALA A 92 5.12 6.42 11.66
CA ALA A 92 5.80 7.27 12.62
C ALA A 92 4.77 8.03 13.44
N LEU A 93 4.93 8.03 14.75
CA LEU A 93 4.16 8.88 15.66
C LEU A 93 4.80 10.25 15.72
N ILE A 94 4.01 11.26 15.43
CA ILE A 94 4.43 12.66 15.44
C ILE A 94 3.76 13.36 16.61
N THR A 95 4.55 14.07 17.38
CA THR A 95 4.08 14.99 18.41
C THR A 95 4.26 16.42 17.90
N TYR A 96 3.17 17.12 17.74
CA TYR A 96 3.15 18.51 17.29
C TYR A 96 3.42 19.48 18.44
N ALA A 97 3.82 20.71 18.13
CA ALA A 97 4.14 21.73 19.12
C ALA A 97 2.97 22.08 20.07
N ASP A 98 1.73 21.86 19.63
CA ASP A 98 0.51 22.03 20.42
C ASP A 98 0.14 20.80 21.28
N GLY A 99 0.98 19.76 21.27
CA GLY A 99 0.78 18.53 22.04
C GLY A 99 -0.10 17.47 21.35
N GLU A 100 -0.74 17.76 20.22
CA GLU A 100 -1.49 16.75 19.46
C GLU A 100 -0.54 15.70 18.88
N LYS A 101 -0.97 14.43 18.93
CA LYS A 101 -0.21 13.31 18.33
C LYS A 101 -0.96 12.75 17.13
N ARG A 102 -0.23 12.46 16.04
CA ARG A 102 -0.78 11.81 14.85
C ARG A 102 0.19 10.78 14.29
N TYR A 103 -0.35 9.70 13.72
CA TYR A 103 0.45 8.78 12.93
C TYR A 103 0.54 9.23 11.47
N ILE A 104 1.72 9.11 10.89
CA ILE A 104 1.96 9.27 9.45
C ILE A 104 2.64 8.02 8.88
N LEU A 105 2.65 7.90 7.54
CA LEU A 105 3.51 6.92 6.89
C LEU A 105 4.97 7.33 7.08
N GLN A 106 5.84 6.40 7.46
CA GLN A 106 7.26 6.67 7.58
C GLN A 106 7.90 6.73 6.19
N PRO A 107 8.46 7.88 5.75
CA PRO A 107 9.33 7.92 4.58
C PRO A 107 10.68 7.28 4.88
N ASN A 108 11.32 6.80 3.81
CA ASN A 108 12.67 6.26 3.90
C ASN A 108 13.67 7.32 4.39
N GLY A 109 14.51 6.96 5.36
CA GLY A 109 15.51 7.85 5.94
C GLY A 109 15.03 8.70 7.11
N LEU A 110 13.73 8.77 7.41
CA LEU A 110 13.20 9.49 8.57
C LEU A 110 13.63 8.80 9.88
N LYS A 111 14.12 9.58 10.83
CA LYS A 111 14.61 9.12 12.15
C LYS A 111 13.79 9.72 13.28
N VAL A 112 13.90 9.09 14.45
CA VAL A 112 13.35 9.68 15.68
C VAL A 112 14.09 10.96 16.00
N GLY A 113 13.33 12.00 16.33
CA GLY A 113 13.84 13.35 16.62
C GLY A 113 13.76 14.31 15.43
N ASP A 114 13.61 13.81 14.20
CA ASP A 114 13.47 14.68 13.03
C ASP A 114 12.22 15.54 13.13
N ALA A 115 12.33 16.78 12.63
CA ALA A 115 11.20 17.71 12.51
C ALA A 115 10.50 17.52 11.18
N ILE A 116 9.17 17.59 11.20
CA ILE A 116 8.33 17.58 9.99
C ILE A 116 7.27 18.66 10.06
N ILE A 117 6.96 19.23 8.91
CA ILE A 117 5.95 20.28 8.77
C ILE A 117 5.09 19.99 7.54
N SER A 118 3.83 20.39 7.58
CA SER A 118 2.93 20.42 6.42
C SER A 118 2.54 21.87 6.17
N GLY A 119 2.61 22.32 4.93
CA GLY A 119 2.27 23.71 4.61
C GLY A 119 2.50 24.04 3.15
N ASP A 120 2.21 25.29 2.78
CA ASP A 120 2.35 25.72 1.38
C ASP A 120 3.81 26.08 1.05
N ASN A 121 4.57 26.63 2.00
CA ASN A 121 5.96 27.08 1.84
C ASN A 121 6.85 26.39 2.88
N VAL A 122 7.11 25.10 2.68
CA VAL A 122 7.92 24.30 3.60
C VAL A 122 9.12 23.72 2.84
N ASP A 123 10.22 23.47 3.54
CA ASP A 123 11.43 22.87 2.97
C ASP A 123 11.16 21.49 2.35
N ILE A 124 11.89 21.18 1.27
CA ILE A 124 11.77 19.93 0.54
C ILE A 124 12.56 18.83 1.26
N LEU A 125 12.12 18.51 2.47
CA LEU A 125 12.71 17.45 3.30
C LEU A 125 11.80 16.22 3.40
N PRO A 126 12.36 15.01 3.52
CA PRO A 126 11.56 13.78 3.65
C PRO A 126 10.60 13.87 4.84
N GLY A 127 9.30 13.62 4.59
CA GLY A 127 8.24 13.69 5.60
C GLY A 127 7.43 14.99 5.59
N ASN A 128 7.94 16.05 4.99
CA ASN A 128 7.20 17.29 4.81
C ASN A 128 6.11 17.12 3.74
N ALA A 129 4.98 17.80 3.91
CA ALA A 129 3.87 17.71 2.98
C ALA A 129 3.54 19.10 2.41
N LEU A 130 3.47 19.16 1.07
CA LEU A 130 3.22 20.37 0.30
C LEU A 130 2.23 20.12 -0.84
N PRO A 131 1.58 21.17 -1.37
CA PRO A 131 0.84 21.08 -2.62
C PRO A 131 1.80 20.85 -3.80
N LEU A 132 1.37 20.07 -4.80
CA LEU A 132 2.21 19.69 -5.94
C LEU A 132 2.78 20.88 -6.70
N LYS A 133 2.06 22.02 -6.71
CA LYS A 133 2.53 23.26 -7.37
C LYS A 133 3.85 23.78 -6.79
N ASN A 134 4.11 23.58 -5.50
CA ASN A 134 5.27 24.12 -4.79
C ASN A 134 6.45 23.13 -4.73
N ILE A 135 6.27 21.91 -5.22
CA ILE A 135 7.30 20.86 -5.19
C ILE A 135 8.15 20.92 -6.46
N PRO A 136 9.49 20.89 -6.40
CA PRO A 136 10.35 20.86 -7.59
C PRO A 136 10.12 19.63 -8.47
N LEU A 137 10.35 19.78 -9.78
CA LEU A 137 10.32 18.68 -10.74
C LEU A 137 11.38 17.64 -10.39
N GLY A 138 11.11 16.37 -10.72
CA GLY A 138 12.01 15.26 -10.43
C GLY A 138 11.95 14.72 -9.01
N THR A 139 11.29 15.44 -8.07
CA THR A 139 11.17 15.02 -6.67
C THR A 139 10.38 13.73 -6.53
N LEU A 140 10.87 12.82 -5.67
CA LEU A 140 10.14 11.62 -5.26
C LEU A 140 9.14 11.96 -4.16
N LEU A 141 7.92 11.45 -4.32
CA LEU A 141 6.77 11.76 -3.49
C LEU A 141 6.05 10.47 -3.07
N HIS A 142 5.35 10.54 -1.96
CA HIS A 142 4.40 9.51 -1.53
C HIS A 142 3.15 10.14 -0.93
N ASN A 143 2.17 9.33 -0.56
CA ASN A 143 0.92 9.79 0.05
C ASN A 143 0.25 10.92 -0.75
N VAL A 144 0.18 10.77 -2.08
CA VAL A 144 -0.32 11.82 -2.97
C VAL A 144 -1.83 11.78 -3.05
N GLU A 145 -2.45 12.95 -2.95
CA GLU A 145 -3.89 13.12 -3.14
C GLU A 145 -4.30 13.02 -4.61
N LEU A 146 -5.54 12.61 -4.85
CA LEU A 146 -6.20 12.66 -6.16
C LEU A 146 -7.20 13.82 -6.29
N LYS A 147 -7.67 14.29 -5.16
CA LYS A 147 -8.57 15.46 -5.04
C LYS A 147 -8.13 16.24 -3.82
N PRO A 148 -8.09 17.57 -3.88
CA PRO A 148 -7.68 18.39 -2.75
C PRO A 148 -8.50 18.11 -1.49
N GLY A 149 -7.83 17.98 -0.34
CA GLY A 149 -8.45 17.77 0.97
C GLY A 149 -9.05 16.37 1.21
N LYS A 150 -8.97 15.45 0.23
CA LYS A 150 -9.47 14.08 0.41
C LYS A 150 -8.51 13.19 1.20
N GLY A 151 -7.26 13.57 1.29
CA GLY A 151 -6.17 12.77 1.84
C GLY A 151 -5.48 11.90 0.80
N GLY A 152 -4.23 11.55 1.06
CA GLY A 152 -3.38 10.79 0.15
C GLY A 152 -3.95 9.41 -0.18
N GLN A 153 -3.92 9.06 -1.46
CA GLN A 153 -4.44 7.79 -1.98
C GLN A 153 -3.40 6.99 -2.78
N ILE A 154 -2.38 7.65 -3.29
CA ILE A 154 -1.36 7.07 -4.15
C ILE A 154 -0.05 6.91 -3.37
N ALA A 155 0.72 5.85 -3.69
CA ALA A 155 2.03 5.56 -3.13
C ALA A 155 2.04 5.53 -1.59
N ARG A 156 1.28 4.57 -1.01
CA ARG A 156 1.18 4.38 0.45
C ARG A 156 1.75 3.04 0.92
N SER A 157 2.10 2.16 0.01
CA SER A 157 2.70 0.86 0.35
C SER A 157 4.21 0.99 0.57
N ALA A 158 4.80 0.04 1.28
CA ALA A 158 6.25 -0.03 1.48
C ALA A 158 7.02 0.08 0.16
N GLY A 159 8.09 0.87 0.16
CA GLY A 159 8.94 1.07 -1.01
C GLY A 159 8.28 1.82 -2.18
N SER A 160 7.01 2.20 -2.09
CA SER A 160 6.37 2.93 -3.18
C SER A 160 6.74 4.41 -3.16
N GLY A 161 6.88 4.97 -4.36
CA GLY A 161 7.10 6.40 -4.59
C GLY A 161 6.58 6.76 -5.96
N VAL A 162 6.26 8.01 -6.17
CA VAL A 162 5.87 8.61 -7.44
C VAL A 162 6.82 9.77 -7.73
N GLN A 163 7.03 10.09 -9.00
CA GLN A 163 7.90 11.19 -9.38
C GLN A 163 7.10 12.29 -10.06
N LEU A 164 7.33 13.53 -9.63
CA LEU A 164 6.76 14.71 -10.30
C LEU A 164 7.54 14.98 -11.59
N VAL A 165 6.87 14.88 -12.74
CA VAL A 165 7.53 14.97 -14.06
C VAL A 165 7.37 16.35 -14.68
N ALA A 166 6.16 16.91 -14.66
CA ALA A 166 5.86 18.20 -15.26
C ALA A 166 4.74 18.92 -14.50
N LYS A 167 4.65 20.22 -14.68
CA LYS A 167 3.55 21.07 -14.22
C LYS A 167 3.04 21.89 -15.40
N GLU A 168 1.75 21.82 -15.67
CA GLU A 168 1.11 22.49 -16.81
C GLU A 168 -0.22 23.09 -16.34
N GLY A 169 -0.29 24.40 -16.24
CA GLY A 169 -1.47 25.10 -15.74
C GLY A 169 -1.89 24.58 -14.36
N ASP A 170 -3.15 24.19 -14.21
CA ASP A 170 -3.71 23.69 -12.96
C ASP A 170 -3.35 22.24 -12.64
N TYR A 171 -2.58 21.56 -13.49
CA TYR A 171 -2.27 20.14 -13.33
C TYR A 171 -0.79 19.86 -13.23
N ALA A 172 -0.47 18.89 -12.39
CA ALA A 172 0.85 18.28 -12.26
C ALA A 172 0.83 16.88 -12.86
N SER A 173 1.80 16.56 -13.71
CA SER A 173 1.99 15.23 -14.29
C SER A 173 2.89 14.39 -13.40
N VAL A 174 2.38 13.28 -12.90
CA VAL A 174 3.06 12.42 -11.93
C VAL A 174 3.25 11.02 -12.51
N LYS A 175 4.49 10.53 -12.48
CA LYS A 175 4.85 9.16 -12.88
C LYS A 175 4.60 8.21 -11.71
N MET A 176 3.68 7.29 -11.92
CA MET A 176 3.26 6.28 -10.94
C MET A 176 4.27 5.13 -10.83
N PRO A 177 4.24 4.32 -9.76
CA PRO A 177 5.07 3.11 -9.67
C PRO A 177 4.84 2.11 -10.81
N SER A 178 3.65 2.14 -11.43
CA SER A 178 3.31 1.32 -12.61
C SER A 178 3.88 1.83 -13.93
N SER A 179 4.65 2.94 -13.91
CA SER A 179 5.10 3.70 -15.09
C SER A 179 4.01 4.47 -15.83
N GLU A 180 2.76 4.44 -15.37
CA GLU A 180 1.70 5.31 -15.90
C GLU A 180 1.98 6.77 -15.53
N ILE A 181 1.84 7.70 -16.49
CA ILE A 181 1.91 9.15 -16.22
C ILE A 181 0.48 9.68 -16.14
N ARG A 182 0.17 10.34 -15.03
CA ARG A 182 -1.17 10.82 -14.73
C ARG A 182 -1.17 12.28 -14.33
N LYS A 183 -2.17 13.04 -14.82
CA LYS A 183 -2.45 14.41 -14.39
C LYS A 183 -3.19 14.40 -13.05
N ILE A 184 -2.71 15.19 -12.11
CA ILE A 184 -3.30 15.43 -10.79
C ILE A 184 -3.41 16.94 -10.60
N PHE A 185 -4.47 17.41 -9.96
CA PHE A 185 -4.65 18.83 -9.73
C PHE A 185 -3.52 19.38 -8.85
N SER A 186 -2.97 20.52 -9.20
CA SER A 186 -1.75 21.09 -8.60
C SER A 186 -1.89 21.48 -7.14
N GLU A 187 -3.14 21.73 -6.68
CA GLU A 187 -3.46 21.99 -5.26
C GLU A 187 -3.48 20.70 -4.39
N CYS A 188 -3.42 19.51 -5.00
CA CYS A 188 -3.34 18.27 -4.25
C CYS A 188 -2.05 18.19 -3.45
N TYR A 189 -2.15 17.77 -2.19
CA TYR A 189 -1.01 17.58 -1.31
C TYR A 189 -0.29 16.27 -1.59
N ALA A 190 1.02 16.30 -1.38
CA ALA A 190 1.88 15.12 -1.42
C ALA A 190 2.95 15.23 -0.33
N THR A 191 3.43 14.10 0.14
CA THR A 191 4.53 14.04 1.12
C THR A 191 5.84 13.74 0.39
N ILE A 192 6.90 14.47 0.74
CA ILE A 192 8.23 14.33 0.16
C ILE A 192 8.87 13.02 0.58
N GLY A 193 9.56 12.37 -0.37
CA GLY A 193 10.30 11.13 -0.17
C GLY A 193 9.55 9.88 -0.63
N GLN A 194 10.21 8.75 -0.52
CA GLN A 194 9.68 7.41 -0.79
C GLN A 194 9.25 6.75 0.52
N VAL A 195 8.20 5.94 0.49
CA VAL A 195 7.78 5.16 1.68
C VAL A 195 8.89 4.21 2.10
N GLY A 196 9.16 4.13 3.40
CA GLY A 196 10.16 3.25 3.99
C GLY A 196 9.84 1.75 3.85
N ASN A 197 10.63 0.90 4.53
CA ASN A 197 10.52 -0.56 4.50
C ASN A 197 10.73 -1.16 3.10
N LEU A 198 11.75 -0.72 2.38
CA LEU A 198 12.05 -1.11 1.00
C LEU A 198 12.17 -2.62 0.80
N ASP A 199 12.74 -3.34 1.78
CA ASP A 199 12.95 -4.78 1.70
C ASP A 199 11.69 -5.62 1.87
N HIS A 200 10.52 -4.99 2.06
CA HIS A 200 9.26 -5.73 2.26
C HIS A 200 8.91 -6.64 1.08
N GLU A 201 9.20 -6.24 -0.14
CA GLU A 201 8.95 -7.02 -1.35
C GLU A 201 9.80 -8.30 -1.44
N ASN A 202 11.00 -8.28 -0.84
CA ASN A 202 11.95 -9.38 -0.87
C ASN A 202 11.67 -10.46 0.20
N VAL A 203 10.61 -10.29 1.01
CA VAL A 203 10.25 -11.24 2.08
C VAL A 203 9.54 -12.45 1.50
N SER A 204 10.14 -13.64 1.71
CA SER A 204 9.51 -14.92 1.40
C SER A 204 8.71 -15.45 2.59
N ILE A 205 7.43 -15.77 2.35
CA ILE A 205 6.53 -16.29 3.39
C ILE A 205 6.99 -17.67 3.90
N GLY A 206 7.48 -18.54 3.02
CA GLY A 206 8.08 -19.82 3.30
C GLY A 206 7.10 -20.96 3.67
N LYS A 207 5.95 -20.68 4.27
CA LYS A 207 4.95 -21.71 4.65
C LYS A 207 3.51 -21.23 4.50
N ALA A 208 2.62 -22.17 4.20
CA ALA A 208 1.18 -21.92 4.06
C ALA A 208 0.53 -21.37 5.34
N GLY A 209 0.97 -21.84 6.52
CA GLY A 209 0.47 -21.33 7.79
C GLY A 209 0.66 -19.84 7.98
N ARG A 210 1.78 -19.28 7.50
CA ARG A 210 2.00 -17.82 7.55
C ARG A 210 1.02 -17.05 6.66
N SER A 211 0.67 -17.60 5.49
CA SER A 211 -0.41 -17.06 4.64
C SER A 211 -1.76 -17.09 5.37
N ARG A 212 -2.05 -18.15 6.13
CA ARG A 212 -3.26 -18.24 6.96
C ARG A 212 -3.29 -17.16 8.04
N TRP A 213 -2.19 -16.91 8.72
CA TRP A 213 -2.08 -15.82 9.71
C TRP A 213 -2.34 -14.44 9.12
N LEU A 214 -1.96 -14.24 7.85
CA LEU A 214 -2.24 -13.01 7.10
C LEU A 214 -3.70 -12.90 6.61
N GLY A 215 -4.57 -13.89 6.92
CA GLY A 215 -5.96 -13.89 6.52
C GLY A 215 -6.22 -14.41 5.10
N LYS A 216 -5.24 -15.05 4.47
CA LYS A 216 -5.38 -15.68 3.14
C LYS A 216 -5.79 -17.14 3.34
N ARG A 217 -6.97 -17.53 2.86
CA ARG A 217 -7.43 -18.90 2.84
C ARG A 217 -6.87 -19.66 1.63
N PRO A 218 -6.81 -20.99 1.67
CA PRO A 218 -6.42 -21.81 0.52
C PRO A 218 -7.28 -21.52 -0.70
N HIS A 219 -6.64 -21.51 -1.86
CA HIS A 219 -7.29 -21.29 -3.15
C HIS A 219 -7.24 -22.56 -3.98
N VAL A 220 -8.41 -23.05 -4.42
CA VAL A 220 -8.53 -24.19 -5.34
C VAL A 220 -8.45 -23.64 -6.77
N ARG A 221 -7.66 -24.30 -7.61
CA ARG A 221 -7.53 -23.95 -9.04
C ARG A 221 -8.78 -24.40 -9.79
N GLY A 222 -9.24 -23.62 -10.76
CA GLY A 222 -10.41 -23.97 -11.58
C GLY A 222 -10.30 -25.31 -12.31
N VAL A 223 -9.08 -25.71 -12.72
CA VAL A 223 -8.82 -27.02 -13.33
C VAL A 223 -9.10 -28.19 -12.38
N ALA A 224 -9.05 -27.97 -11.06
CA ALA A 224 -9.31 -29.00 -10.05
C ALA A 224 -10.75 -28.99 -9.55
N MET A 225 -11.64 -28.26 -10.21
CA MET A 225 -13.06 -28.17 -9.90
C MET A 225 -13.89 -29.01 -10.88
N ASN A 226 -15.17 -29.18 -10.59
CA ASN A 226 -16.12 -29.78 -11.51
C ASN A 226 -16.54 -28.80 -12.61
N PRO A 227 -17.06 -29.28 -13.76
CA PRO A 227 -17.50 -28.42 -14.86
C PRO A 227 -18.53 -27.38 -14.46
N VAL A 228 -19.40 -27.69 -13.50
CA VAL A 228 -20.43 -26.78 -12.97
C VAL A 228 -19.82 -25.60 -12.20
N ASP A 229 -18.67 -25.78 -11.56
CA ASP A 229 -18.04 -24.77 -10.70
C ASP A 229 -17.09 -23.84 -11.46
N HIS A 230 -16.52 -24.32 -12.56
CA HIS A 230 -15.53 -23.55 -13.31
C HIS A 230 -15.43 -23.99 -14.77
N PRO A 231 -15.32 -23.07 -15.75
CA PRO A 231 -15.17 -23.39 -17.17
C PRO A 231 -13.95 -24.25 -17.54
N LEU A 232 -12.95 -24.32 -16.67
CA LEU A 232 -11.76 -25.16 -16.82
C LEU A 232 -11.86 -26.48 -16.05
N GLY A 233 -12.99 -26.73 -15.39
CA GLY A 233 -13.22 -27.92 -14.58
C GLY A 233 -13.57 -29.16 -15.42
N GLY A 234 -13.48 -30.32 -14.77
CA GLY A 234 -13.82 -31.61 -15.35
C GLY A 234 -12.62 -32.39 -15.88
N GLY A 235 -12.92 -33.55 -16.51
CA GLY A 235 -11.96 -34.49 -17.03
C GLY A 235 -11.59 -35.60 -16.05
N GLU A 236 -10.84 -36.61 -16.55
CA GLU A 236 -10.33 -37.73 -15.76
C GLU A 236 -8.88 -37.49 -15.34
N GLY A 237 -8.58 -37.67 -14.04
CA GLY A 237 -7.24 -37.57 -13.49
C GLY A 237 -6.64 -36.15 -13.61
N LYS A 238 -5.37 -36.06 -14.02
CA LYS A 238 -4.67 -34.80 -14.24
C LYS A 238 -4.93 -34.28 -15.65
N THR A 239 -6.00 -33.53 -15.82
CA THR A 239 -6.35 -32.92 -17.10
C THR A 239 -5.72 -31.52 -17.24
N SER A 240 -5.45 -31.11 -18.48
CA SER A 240 -5.16 -29.73 -18.83
C SER A 240 -6.47 -28.94 -18.91
N GLY A 241 -6.39 -27.59 -18.84
CA GLY A 241 -7.61 -26.75 -18.90
C GLY A 241 -8.37 -26.78 -20.22
N GLY A 242 -7.80 -27.39 -21.29
CA GLY A 242 -8.42 -27.57 -22.60
C GLY A 242 -8.76 -26.29 -23.39
N ARG A 243 -8.52 -25.12 -22.82
CA ARG A 243 -8.82 -23.81 -23.41
C ARG A 243 -7.96 -22.71 -22.81
N HIS A 244 -8.05 -21.50 -23.35
CA HIS A 244 -7.37 -20.34 -22.78
C HIS A 244 -7.77 -20.11 -21.31
N PRO A 245 -6.85 -19.61 -20.45
CA PRO A 245 -7.15 -19.32 -19.06
C PRO A 245 -8.29 -18.31 -18.93
N VAL A 246 -9.31 -18.69 -18.20
CA VAL A 246 -10.51 -17.86 -17.94
C VAL A 246 -10.82 -17.79 -16.46
N SER A 247 -11.60 -16.75 -16.08
CA SER A 247 -12.18 -16.64 -14.75
C SER A 247 -13.36 -17.60 -14.56
N PRO A 248 -13.89 -17.80 -13.34
CA PRO A 248 -15.10 -18.57 -13.11
C PRO A 248 -16.31 -18.15 -13.94
N TRP A 249 -16.35 -16.91 -14.37
CA TRP A 249 -17.39 -16.34 -15.25
C TRP A 249 -17.07 -16.41 -16.74
N GLY A 250 -16.03 -17.13 -17.13
CA GLY A 250 -15.65 -17.30 -18.54
C GLY A 250 -14.85 -16.15 -19.14
N GLN A 251 -14.56 -15.10 -18.39
CA GLN A 251 -13.80 -13.96 -18.89
C GLN A 251 -12.31 -14.33 -19.04
N PRO A 252 -11.65 -14.00 -20.18
CA PRO A 252 -10.22 -14.24 -20.36
C PRO A 252 -9.36 -13.65 -19.24
N ALA A 253 -8.52 -14.49 -18.62
CA ALA A 253 -7.66 -14.10 -17.50
C ALA A 253 -6.35 -13.44 -17.94
N LYS A 254 -5.93 -13.62 -19.20
CA LYS A 254 -4.72 -13.05 -19.78
C LYS A 254 -5.07 -12.11 -20.95
N GLY A 255 -4.44 -10.95 -20.97
CA GLY A 255 -4.53 -9.98 -22.06
C GLY A 255 -5.83 -9.16 -22.14
N TYR A 256 -6.89 -9.58 -21.49
CA TYR A 256 -8.15 -8.83 -21.50
C TYR A 256 -8.06 -7.53 -20.69
N LYS A 257 -8.51 -6.42 -21.32
CA LYS A 257 -8.53 -5.10 -20.67
C LYS A 257 -9.79 -4.97 -19.82
N THR A 258 -9.66 -5.10 -18.51
CA THR A 258 -10.78 -5.07 -17.56
C THR A 258 -11.22 -3.66 -17.13
N ARG A 259 -10.47 -2.61 -17.47
CA ARG A 259 -10.80 -1.24 -17.08
C ARG A 259 -12.03 -0.74 -17.88
N ASN A 260 -13.15 -0.56 -17.19
CA ASN A 260 -14.40 -0.03 -17.74
C ASN A 260 -14.58 1.48 -17.50
N ARG A 261 -13.89 2.06 -16.50
CA ARG A 261 -14.06 3.45 -16.10
C ARG A 261 -13.37 4.40 -17.08
N LYS A 262 -14.07 4.86 -18.11
CA LYS A 262 -13.55 5.77 -19.14
C LYS A 262 -13.48 7.24 -18.67
N SER A 263 -14.34 7.66 -17.73
CA SER A 263 -14.42 9.06 -17.29
C SER A 263 -13.10 9.65 -16.73
N THR A 264 -12.20 8.81 -16.24
CA THR A 264 -10.89 9.23 -15.73
C THR A 264 -9.75 9.01 -16.71
N ASP A 265 -10.01 8.57 -17.94
CA ASP A 265 -8.97 8.39 -18.97
C ASP A 265 -8.36 9.72 -19.40
N ARG A 266 -9.13 10.82 -19.35
CA ARG A 266 -8.67 12.20 -19.62
C ARG A 266 -7.50 12.64 -18.72
N PHE A 267 -7.32 12.00 -17.56
CA PHE A 267 -6.22 12.28 -16.64
C PHE A 267 -4.99 11.38 -16.87
N ILE A 268 -5.04 10.44 -17.82
CA ILE A 268 -3.92 9.56 -18.15
C ILE A 268 -3.22 10.13 -19.37
N VAL A 269 -1.99 10.64 -19.16
CA VAL A 269 -1.13 11.16 -20.25
C VAL A 269 -0.49 9.98 -20.99
N GLN A 270 0.09 9.06 -20.25
CA GLN A 270 0.75 7.88 -20.79
C GLN A 270 0.34 6.65 -19.97
N ARG A 271 -0.13 5.62 -20.67
CA ARG A 271 -0.42 4.32 -20.03
C ARG A 271 0.88 3.56 -19.76
N ARG A 272 0.84 2.62 -18.80
CA ARG A 272 1.97 1.71 -18.59
C ARG A 272 2.33 1.00 -19.90
N PRO A 273 3.63 0.80 -20.20
CA PRO A 273 4.05 -0.02 -21.32
C PRO A 273 3.49 -1.45 -21.16
N LYS A 274 3.30 -2.11 -22.30
CA LYS A 274 2.79 -3.50 -22.33
C LYS A 274 3.86 -4.48 -21.88
#